data_738aa530bc7431045170dc10cbe3754c
#
_entry.id   738aa530bc7431045170dc10cbe3754c
#
_cell.length_a   1.000
_cell.length_b   1.000
_cell.length_c   1.000
_cell.angle_alpha   90.00
_cell.angle_beta   90.00
_cell.angle_gamma   90.00
#
_symmetry.space_group_name_H-M   'P 1'
#
loop_
_entity.id
_entity.type
_entity.pdbx_description
1 polymer ?
#
loop_
_entity_poly.entity_id
_entity_poly.type
_entity_poly.pdbx_seq_one_letter_code
_entity_poly.pdbx_strand_id
1 'polypeptide(L)'
;MQSLTPIKEYAKEHAVPIMKDEGIEFICKYIEDNKIKNILEIGSAIGYSAMKFAGVADDIRVTTLEIDRERYEQAVQNIKMRNLESRISIHLCDALLFETEKQFDLIFIDAAKSQYIKFFEKYKHNLAPDGVIVSDNLSFHGMVEDPHLQCNRNTVMLVKKIRKYAAFLKNNEEFETEFIKRGDGISISRRRTFKV
;
A
#
# COMPACT_ATOMS: atom_id res chain seq x y z
N MET A 1 -20.30 -7.15 4.57
CA MET A 1 -19.71 -6.97 3.23
C MET A 1 -19.73 -8.30 2.47
N GLN A 2 -20.02 -8.32 1.15
CA GLN A 2 -19.95 -9.54 0.35
C GLN A 2 -18.54 -10.14 0.35
N SER A 3 -18.42 -11.49 0.29
CA SER A 3 -17.13 -12.18 0.28
C SER A 3 -16.21 -11.70 -0.87
N LEU A 4 -14.94 -11.47 -0.59
CA LEU A 4 -13.90 -11.15 -1.59
C LEU A 4 -13.21 -12.41 -2.16
N THR A 5 -13.71 -13.61 -1.83
CA THR A 5 -13.18 -14.89 -2.33
C THR A 5 -13.10 -14.94 -3.86
N PRO A 6 -14.12 -14.53 -4.64
CA PRO A 6 -14.02 -14.57 -6.11
C PRO A 6 -12.90 -13.70 -6.67
N ILE A 7 -12.57 -12.58 -6.00
CA ILE A 7 -11.45 -11.69 -6.41
C ILE A 7 -10.11 -12.37 -6.14
N LYS A 8 -9.98 -13.09 -5.02
CA LYS A 8 -8.77 -13.86 -4.70
C LYS A 8 -8.57 -15.03 -5.68
N GLU A 9 -9.64 -15.69 -6.06
CA GLU A 9 -9.61 -16.76 -7.08
C GLU A 9 -9.18 -16.21 -8.43
N TYR A 10 -9.77 -15.12 -8.89
CA TYR A 10 -9.35 -14.42 -10.11
C TYR A 10 -7.87 -14.02 -10.06
N ALA A 11 -7.40 -13.43 -8.93
CA ALA A 11 -6.01 -13.04 -8.76
C ALA A 11 -5.06 -14.24 -8.90
N LYS A 12 -5.44 -15.39 -8.33
CA LYS A 12 -4.66 -16.63 -8.43
C LYS A 12 -4.63 -17.18 -9.85
N GLU A 13 -5.77 -17.24 -10.54
CA GLU A 13 -5.89 -17.75 -11.91
C GLU A 13 -5.10 -16.90 -12.92
N HIS A 14 -5.09 -15.59 -12.73
CA HIS A 14 -4.44 -14.64 -13.63
C HIS A 14 -3.06 -14.17 -13.16
N ALA A 15 -2.52 -14.81 -12.11
CA ALA A 15 -1.22 -14.47 -11.50
C ALA A 15 -1.09 -12.96 -11.15
N VAL A 16 -2.20 -12.32 -10.74
CA VAL A 16 -2.20 -10.94 -10.25
C VAL A 16 -1.71 -10.93 -8.81
N PRO A 17 -0.63 -10.22 -8.49
CA PRO A 17 -0.18 -10.11 -7.11
C PRO A 17 -1.20 -9.32 -6.27
N ILE A 18 -1.67 -9.90 -5.19
CA ILE A 18 -2.48 -9.26 -4.17
C ILE A 18 -1.83 -9.47 -2.80
N MET A 19 -2.11 -8.59 -1.87
CA MET A 19 -1.58 -8.66 -0.53
C MET A 19 -1.98 -9.96 0.19
N LYS A 20 -1.07 -10.55 0.97
CA LYS A 20 -1.34 -11.74 1.78
C LYS A 20 -2.34 -11.44 2.88
N ASP A 21 -3.16 -12.44 3.24
CA ASP A 21 -4.23 -12.29 4.25
C ASP A 21 -3.71 -11.74 5.58
N GLU A 22 -2.60 -12.26 6.10
CA GLU A 22 -2.03 -11.80 7.36
C GLU A 22 -1.68 -10.31 7.36
N GLY A 23 -1.14 -9.80 6.24
CA GLY A 23 -0.79 -8.39 6.08
C GLY A 23 -2.01 -7.50 5.95
N ILE A 24 -2.96 -7.88 5.08
CA ILE A 24 -4.16 -7.07 4.86
C ILE A 24 -5.06 -7.02 6.11
N GLU A 25 -5.18 -8.12 6.86
CA GLU A 25 -5.93 -8.16 8.12
C GLU A 25 -5.29 -7.27 9.19
N PHE A 26 -3.96 -7.29 9.28
CA PHE A 26 -3.23 -6.39 10.17
C PHE A 26 -3.51 -4.91 9.82
N ILE A 27 -3.44 -4.53 8.53
CA ILE A 27 -3.71 -3.14 8.12
C ILE A 27 -5.17 -2.77 8.35
N CYS A 28 -6.13 -3.65 8.04
CA CYS A 28 -7.55 -3.39 8.33
C CYS A 28 -7.80 -3.15 9.82
N LYS A 29 -7.19 -3.96 10.69
CA LYS A 29 -7.28 -3.74 12.13
C LYS A 29 -6.61 -2.42 12.54
N TYR A 30 -5.47 -2.08 11.97
CA TYR A 30 -4.80 -0.80 12.21
C TYR A 30 -5.70 0.39 11.81
N ILE A 31 -6.39 0.32 10.66
CA ILE A 31 -7.33 1.32 10.17
C ILE A 31 -8.47 1.50 11.19
N GLU A 32 -9.05 0.40 11.69
CA GLU A 32 -10.12 0.41 12.69
C GLU A 32 -9.67 1.04 14.03
N ASP A 33 -8.56 0.52 14.58
CA ASP A 33 -8.02 0.93 15.89
C ASP A 33 -7.64 2.44 15.92
N ASN A 34 -7.15 2.97 14.79
CA ASN A 34 -6.73 4.37 14.66
C ASN A 34 -7.81 5.29 14.02
N LYS A 35 -9.01 4.78 13.75
CA LYS A 35 -10.15 5.53 13.20
C LYS A 35 -9.82 6.27 11.89
N ILE A 36 -9.02 5.64 11.03
CA ILE A 36 -8.59 6.16 9.74
C ILE A 36 -9.78 6.25 8.80
N LYS A 37 -9.94 7.37 8.09
CA LYS A 37 -11.07 7.63 7.20
C LYS A 37 -10.67 7.90 5.76
N ASN A 38 -9.60 8.64 5.53
CA ASN A 38 -9.15 9.04 4.20
C ASN A 38 -7.85 8.30 3.86
N ILE A 39 -7.90 7.45 2.85
CA ILE A 39 -6.79 6.59 2.45
C ILE A 39 -6.37 6.92 1.02
N LEU A 40 -5.07 7.12 0.81
CA LEU A 40 -4.46 7.08 -0.52
C LEU A 40 -3.74 5.75 -0.69
N GLU A 41 -4.05 5.02 -1.74
CA GLU A 41 -3.36 3.79 -2.12
C GLU A 41 -2.60 3.98 -3.43
N ILE A 42 -1.34 3.58 -3.45
CA ILE A 42 -0.47 3.61 -4.63
C ILE A 42 -0.21 2.18 -5.07
N GLY A 43 -0.85 1.78 -6.17
CA GLY A 43 -0.86 0.41 -6.67
C GLY A 43 -2.13 -0.33 -6.23
N SER A 44 -3.21 -0.19 -7.01
CA SER A 44 -4.48 -0.86 -6.69
C SER A 44 -4.54 -2.31 -7.19
N ALA A 45 -3.71 -2.68 -8.16
CA ALA A 45 -3.90 -3.90 -8.92
C ALA A 45 -5.37 -4.06 -9.34
N ILE A 46 -6.04 -5.13 -8.91
CA ILE A 46 -7.47 -5.36 -9.20
C ILE A 46 -8.42 -4.80 -8.11
N GLY A 47 -7.94 -3.90 -7.25
CA GLY A 47 -8.73 -3.20 -6.23
C GLY A 47 -8.99 -3.99 -4.95
N TYR A 48 -8.27 -5.11 -4.73
CA TYR A 48 -8.51 -5.99 -3.57
C TYR A 48 -8.30 -5.26 -2.23
N SER A 49 -7.15 -4.63 -2.04
CA SER A 49 -6.80 -3.88 -0.83
C SER A 49 -7.72 -2.68 -0.61
N ALA A 50 -7.98 -1.88 -1.66
CA ALA A 50 -8.90 -0.74 -1.58
C ALA A 50 -10.29 -1.15 -1.07
N MET A 51 -10.83 -2.29 -1.57
CA MET A 51 -12.12 -2.82 -1.10
C MET A 51 -12.06 -3.34 0.32
N LYS A 52 -10.96 -3.96 0.74
CA LYS A 52 -10.73 -4.39 2.14
C LYS A 52 -10.72 -3.19 3.08
N PHE A 53 -9.98 -2.13 2.73
CA PHE A 53 -9.91 -0.90 3.52
C PHE A 53 -11.27 -0.21 3.62
N ALA A 54 -11.95 0.01 2.49
CA ALA A 54 -13.29 0.58 2.48
C ALA A 54 -14.31 -0.27 3.26
N GLY A 55 -14.07 -1.57 3.38
CA GLY A 55 -14.94 -2.49 4.11
C GLY A 55 -14.80 -2.45 5.62
N VAL A 56 -13.81 -1.76 6.18
CA VAL A 56 -13.60 -1.67 7.64
C VAL A 56 -14.71 -0.83 8.29
N ALA A 57 -15.09 0.32 7.67
CA ALA A 57 -16.19 1.16 8.15
C ALA A 57 -16.84 1.92 6.98
N ASP A 58 -18.10 2.35 7.14
CA ASP A 58 -18.87 2.98 6.06
C ASP A 58 -18.43 4.42 5.73
N ASP A 59 -17.75 5.09 6.64
CA ASP A 59 -17.26 6.45 6.45
C ASP A 59 -15.84 6.51 5.85
N ILE A 60 -15.21 5.36 5.56
CA ILE A 60 -13.89 5.32 4.91
C ILE A 60 -14.01 5.67 3.43
N ARG A 61 -13.10 6.51 2.97
CA ARG A 61 -12.92 6.92 1.58
C ARG A 61 -11.51 6.54 1.11
N VAL A 62 -11.44 5.83 0.00
CA VAL A 62 -10.17 5.40 -0.59
C VAL A 62 -9.98 6.07 -1.94
N THR A 63 -8.87 6.75 -2.13
CA THR A 63 -8.37 7.16 -3.44
C THR A 63 -7.27 6.18 -3.81
N THR A 64 -7.38 5.49 -4.95
CA THR A 64 -6.39 4.48 -5.36
C THR A 64 -5.90 4.72 -6.79
N LEU A 65 -4.62 4.45 -7.02
CA LEU A 65 -3.93 4.75 -8.26
C LEU A 65 -3.39 3.47 -8.90
N GLU A 66 -3.65 3.28 -10.19
CA GLU A 66 -3.13 2.16 -10.97
C GLU A 66 -2.57 2.66 -12.31
N ILE A 67 -1.42 2.15 -12.70
CA ILE A 67 -0.77 2.51 -13.96
C ILE A 67 -1.09 1.52 -15.09
N ASP A 68 -1.37 0.28 -14.73
CA ASP A 68 -1.71 -0.79 -15.66
C ASP A 68 -3.19 -0.72 -16.02
N ARG A 69 -3.48 -0.55 -17.31
CA ARG A 69 -4.86 -0.39 -17.82
C ARG A 69 -5.73 -1.63 -17.57
N GLU A 70 -5.21 -2.82 -17.79
CA GLU A 70 -6.00 -4.06 -17.64
C GLU A 70 -6.37 -4.28 -16.18
N ARG A 71 -5.43 -4.06 -15.27
CA ARG A 71 -5.68 -4.12 -13.82
C ARG A 71 -6.66 -3.04 -13.36
N TYR A 72 -6.51 -1.82 -13.87
CA TYR A 72 -7.44 -0.73 -13.59
C TYR A 72 -8.87 -1.09 -14.02
N GLU A 73 -9.06 -1.57 -15.26
CA GLU A 73 -10.39 -1.94 -15.78
C GLU A 73 -11.01 -3.08 -14.94
N GLN A 74 -10.22 -4.06 -14.54
CA GLN A 74 -10.67 -5.11 -13.64
C GLN A 74 -11.02 -4.57 -12.24
N ALA A 75 -10.23 -3.63 -11.70
CA ALA A 75 -10.52 -3.00 -10.43
C ALA A 75 -11.83 -2.19 -10.46
N VAL A 76 -12.06 -1.42 -11.52
CA VAL A 76 -13.34 -0.70 -11.73
C VAL A 76 -14.53 -1.65 -11.71
N GLN A 77 -14.45 -2.79 -12.42
CA GLN A 77 -15.51 -3.81 -12.43
C GLN A 77 -15.72 -4.38 -11.01
N ASN A 78 -14.66 -4.73 -10.31
CA ASN A 78 -14.72 -5.28 -8.98
C ASN A 78 -15.35 -4.31 -7.97
N ILE A 79 -15.00 -3.03 -8.01
CA ILE A 79 -15.54 -1.96 -7.17
C ILE A 79 -17.03 -1.78 -7.45
N LYS A 80 -17.43 -1.73 -8.72
CA LYS A 80 -18.82 -1.59 -9.16
C LYS A 80 -19.70 -2.76 -8.73
N MET A 81 -19.23 -4.00 -8.93
CA MET A 81 -19.97 -5.19 -8.51
C MET A 81 -20.28 -5.22 -7.00
N ARG A 82 -19.56 -4.40 -6.21
CA ARG A 82 -19.74 -4.34 -4.75
C ARG A 82 -20.40 -3.05 -4.27
N ASN A 83 -20.86 -2.19 -5.21
CA ASN A 83 -21.48 -0.89 -4.92
C ASN A 83 -20.58 0.00 -4.05
N LEU A 84 -19.28 0.03 -4.33
CA LEU A 84 -18.28 0.79 -3.59
C LEU A 84 -17.82 2.07 -4.32
N GLU A 85 -18.38 2.41 -5.47
CA GLU A 85 -17.98 3.55 -6.31
C GLU A 85 -18.13 4.90 -5.58
N SER A 86 -19.06 5.00 -4.65
CA SER A 86 -19.22 6.21 -3.81
C SER A 86 -18.13 6.36 -2.74
N ARG A 87 -17.37 5.31 -2.47
CA ARG A 87 -16.35 5.26 -1.41
C ARG A 87 -14.93 5.02 -1.91
N ILE A 88 -14.78 4.46 -3.11
CA ILE A 88 -13.49 4.18 -3.73
C ILE A 88 -13.40 4.94 -5.04
N SER A 89 -12.48 5.90 -5.10
CA SER A 89 -12.13 6.63 -6.32
C SER A 89 -10.85 6.06 -6.90
N ILE A 90 -10.92 5.37 -8.03
CA ILE A 90 -9.76 4.79 -8.71
C ILE A 90 -9.36 5.64 -9.91
N HIS A 91 -8.05 5.84 -10.11
CA HIS A 91 -7.48 6.63 -11.20
C HIS A 91 -6.46 5.81 -12.00
N LEU A 92 -6.61 5.80 -13.33
CA LEU A 92 -5.61 5.24 -14.25
C LEU A 92 -4.53 6.29 -14.51
N CYS A 93 -3.41 6.21 -13.80
CA CYS A 93 -2.33 7.19 -13.93
C CYS A 93 -1.00 6.68 -13.37
N ASP A 94 0.10 7.32 -13.79
CA ASP A 94 1.36 7.22 -13.05
C ASP A 94 1.22 8.01 -11.74
N ALA A 95 1.43 7.33 -10.61
CA ALA A 95 1.35 7.94 -9.29
C ALA A 95 2.37 9.08 -9.11
N LEU A 96 3.48 9.09 -9.84
CA LEU A 96 4.42 10.22 -9.81
C LEU A 96 3.88 11.49 -10.50
N LEU A 97 2.87 11.35 -11.35
CA LEU A 97 2.23 12.47 -12.06
C LEU A 97 0.88 12.87 -11.47
N PHE A 98 0.29 12.04 -10.59
CA PHE A 98 -0.99 12.35 -9.95
C PHE A 98 -0.82 13.48 -8.94
N GLU A 99 -1.62 14.55 -9.09
CA GLU A 99 -1.64 15.71 -8.19
C GLU A 99 -2.96 15.77 -7.43
N THR A 100 -2.89 16.12 -6.15
CA THR A 100 -4.05 16.29 -5.28
C THR A 100 -3.71 17.20 -4.11
N GLU A 101 -4.67 18.03 -3.69
CA GLU A 101 -4.56 18.85 -2.47
C GLU A 101 -5.17 18.15 -1.24
N LYS A 102 -5.77 16.96 -1.44
CA LYS A 102 -6.35 16.20 -0.33
C LYS A 102 -5.29 15.78 0.67
N GLN A 103 -5.69 15.76 1.94
CA GLN A 103 -4.92 15.17 3.03
C GLN A 103 -5.48 13.77 3.34
N PHE A 104 -4.58 12.85 3.67
CA PHE A 104 -4.91 11.46 3.94
C PHE A 104 -4.43 11.05 5.33
N ASP A 105 -5.26 10.31 6.04
CA ASP A 105 -4.92 9.75 7.35
C ASP A 105 -3.96 8.56 7.20
N LEU A 106 -4.06 7.85 6.06
CA LEU A 106 -3.17 6.75 5.71
C LEU A 106 -2.79 6.84 4.23
N ILE A 107 -1.49 6.74 3.94
CA ILE A 107 -0.95 6.58 2.59
C ILE A 107 -0.35 5.18 2.50
N PHE A 108 -0.95 4.34 1.66
CA PHE A 108 -0.51 2.96 1.46
C PHE A 108 0.31 2.82 0.18
N ILE A 109 1.54 2.33 0.29
CA ILE A 109 2.47 2.15 -0.83
C ILE A 109 2.67 0.66 -1.10
N ASP A 110 2.03 0.14 -2.15
CA ASP A 110 2.22 -1.24 -2.64
C ASP A 110 2.30 -1.28 -4.17
N ALA A 111 3.33 -0.67 -4.73
CA ALA A 111 3.55 -0.55 -6.17
C ALA A 111 4.96 -1.05 -6.56
N ALA A 112 5.53 -0.50 -7.62
CA ALA A 112 6.88 -0.83 -8.08
C ALA A 112 7.95 -0.44 -7.05
N LYS A 113 8.62 -1.42 -6.44
CA LYS A 113 9.60 -1.26 -5.34
C LYS A 113 10.74 -0.28 -5.67
N SER A 114 11.03 -0.09 -6.97
CA SER A 114 12.04 0.89 -7.42
C SER A 114 11.63 2.35 -7.22
N GLN A 115 10.35 2.62 -6.97
CA GLN A 115 9.80 3.98 -6.86
C GLN A 115 9.40 4.33 -5.42
N TYR A 116 9.52 3.41 -4.46
CA TYR A 116 9.03 3.60 -3.09
C TYR A 116 9.54 4.88 -2.42
N ILE A 117 10.83 5.19 -2.52
CA ILE A 117 11.38 6.45 -1.98
C ILE A 117 10.72 7.66 -2.64
N LYS A 118 10.52 7.63 -3.97
CA LYS A 118 9.88 8.74 -4.69
C LYS A 118 8.41 8.91 -4.30
N PHE A 119 7.67 7.80 -4.14
CA PHE A 119 6.29 7.85 -3.65
C PHE A 119 6.23 8.41 -2.23
N PHE A 120 7.09 7.93 -1.34
CA PHE A 120 7.18 8.44 0.04
C PHE A 120 7.42 9.95 0.06
N GLU A 121 8.48 10.43 -0.63
CA GLU A 121 8.84 11.84 -0.68
C GLU A 121 7.76 12.72 -1.31
N LYS A 122 7.11 12.25 -2.39
CA LYS A 122 6.02 12.98 -3.03
C LYS A 122 4.83 13.11 -2.08
N TYR A 123 4.34 12.01 -1.56
CA TYR A 123 3.07 11.98 -0.85
C TYR A 123 3.16 12.30 0.65
N LYS A 124 4.35 12.39 1.24
CA LYS A 124 4.49 12.87 2.62
C LYS A 124 3.83 14.25 2.85
N HIS A 125 3.73 15.08 1.80
CA HIS A 125 3.09 16.39 1.85
C HIS A 125 1.55 16.31 1.88
N ASN A 126 0.97 15.21 1.43
CA ASN A 126 -0.45 14.91 1.48
C ASN A 126 -0.86 14.12 2.74
N LEU A 127 0.07 13.89 3.66
CA LEU A 127 -0.22 13.21 4.91
C LEU A 127 -0.83 14.18 5.93
N ALA A 128 -1.98 13.82 6.49
CA ALA A 128 -2.59 14.54 7.60
C ALA A 128 -1.62 14.65 8.80
N PRO A 129 -1.79 15.61 9.71
CA PRO A 129 -0.87 15.82 10.83
C PRO A 129 -0.56 14.55 11.62
N ASP A 130 -1.59 13.77 11.98
CA ASP A 130 -1.46 12.50 12.73
C ASP A 130 -1.49 11.27 11.82
N GLY A 131 -1.35 11.46 10.51
CA GLY A 131 -1.42 10.41 9.51
C GLY A 131 -0.18 9.51 9.50
N VAL A 132 -0.30 8.39 8.78
CA VAL A 132 0.77 7.40 8.65
C VAL A 132 1.02 7.04 7.18
N ILE A 133 2.28 6.74 6.87
CA ILE A 133 2.64 6.09 5.60
C ILE A 133 2.93 4.62 5.89
N VAL A 134 2.19 3.75 5.23
CA VAL A 134 2.33 2.28 5.33
C VAL A 134 2.89 1.76 4.02
N SER A 135 3.92 0.91 4.10
CA SER A 135 4.46 0.24 2.90
C SER A 135 4.52 -1.26 3.10
N ASP A 136 4.15 -2.02 2.06
CA ASP A 136 4.16 -3.48 2.06
C ASP A 136 5.40 -4.07 1.37
N ASN A 137 5.60 -5.37 1.56
CA ASN A 137 6.62 -6.20 0.92
C ASN A 137 8.08 -5.85 1.29
N LEU A 138 8.33 -5.47 2.54
CA LEU A 138 9.67 -5.10 3.00
C LEU A 138 10.57 -6.30 3.33
N SER A 139 10.00 -7.49 3.53
CA SER A 139 10.73 -8.75 3.72
C SER A 139 10.93 -9.52 2.42
N PHE A 140 9.99 -9.39 1.49
CA PHE A 140 9.97 -10.11 0.21
C PHE A 140 10.28 -11.61 0.40
N HIS A 141 9.37 -12.30 1.09
CA HIS A 141 9.46 -13.74 1.42
C HIS A 141 10.70 -14.12 2.26
N GLY A 142 11.19 -13.22 3.10
CA GLY A 142 12.39 -13.44 3.91
C GLY A 142 13.71 -13.19 3.17
N MET A 143 13.67 -12.85 1.88
CA MET A 143 14.87 -12.65 1.07
C MET A 143 15.63 -11.38 1.40
N VAL A 144 14.96 -10.39 2.00
CA VAL A 144 15.60 -9.12 2.38
C VAL A 144 16.55 -9.32 3.56
N GLU A 145 16.20 -10.21 4.47
CA GLU A 145 16.96 -10.56 5.67
C GLU A 145 18.11 -11.55 5.38
N ASP A 146 18.04 -12.26 4.25
CA ASP A 146 19.07 -13.26 3.90
C ASP A 146 20.35 -12.58 3.36
N PRO A 147 21.49 -12.63 4.10
CA PRO A 147 22.75 -12.04 3.67
C PRO A 147 23.42 -12.84 2.53
N HIS A 148 23.04 -14.13 2.36
CA HIS A 148 23.62 -15.05 1.40
C HIS A 148 22.68 -15.40 0.24
N LEU A 149 21.71 -14.51 -0.03
CA LEU A 149 20.68 -14.69 -1.04
C LEU A 149 21.24 -15.19 -2.38
N GLN A 150 20.91 -16.43 -2.72
CA GLN A 150 21.22 -17.03 -4.01
C GLN A 150 19.94 -17.12 -4.85
N CYS A 151 19.79 -16.21 -5.80
CA CYS A 151 18.67 -16.21 -6.72
C CYS A 151 19.06 -15.53 -8.05
N ASN A 152 18.11 -15.46 -8.99
CA ASN A 152 18.36 -14.80 -10.27
C ASN A 152 18.67 -13.30 -10.10
N ARG A 153 19.35 -12.73 -11.11
CA ARG A 153 19.81 -11.33 -11.09
C ARG A 153 18.68 -10.31 -10.84
N ASN A 154 17.48 -10.57 -11.38
CA ASN A 154 16.35 -9.66 -11.23
C ASN A 154 15.87 -9.62 -9.78
N THR A 155 15.77 -10.76 -9.11
CA THR A 155 15.41 -10.84 -7.69
C THR A 155 16.46 -10.18 -6.80
N VAL A 156 17.76 -10.41 -7.07
CA VAL A 156 18.84 -9.70 -6.33
C VAL A 156 18.71 -8.18 -6.46
N MET A 157 18.43 -7.70 -7.67
CA MET A 157 18.24 -6.25 -7.91
C MET A 157 17.00 -5.71 -7.20
N LEU A 158 15.91 -6.48 -7.13
CA LEU A 158 14.71 -6.10 -6.41
C LEU A 158 14.97 -6.02 -4.90
N VAL A 159 15.60 -7.05 -4.31
CA VAL A 159 15.97 -7.07 -2.89
C VAL A 159 16.89 -5.89 -2.53
N LYS A 160 17.86 -5.55 -3.40
CA LYS A 160 18.69 -4.35 -3.19
C LYS A 160 17.87 -3.07 -3.12
N LYS A 161 16.82 -2.92 -3.95
CA LYS A 161 15.93 -1.75 -3.92
C LYS A 161 15.14 -1.70 -2.61
N ILE A 162 14.62 -2.84 -2.14
CA ILE A 162 13.90 -2.93 -0.87
C ILE A 162 14.83 -2.59 0.31
N ARG A 163 16.05 -3.14 0.34
CA ARG A 163 17.07 -2.80 1.34
C ARG A 163 17.41 -1.31 1.35
N LYS A 164 17.51 -0.69 0.17
CA LYS A 164 17.74 0.77 0.04
C LYS A 164 16.56 1.55 0.64
N TYR A 165 15.32 1.12 0.38
CA TYR A 165 14.13 1.76 0.95
C TYR A 165 14.07 1.58 2.48
N ALA A 166 14.33 0.38 2.99
CA ALA A 166 14.39 0.13 4.43
C ALA A 166 15.47 0.98 5.13
N ALA A 167 16.63 1.16 4.49
CA ALA A 167 17.68 2.06 5.00
C ALA A 167 17.24 3.54 4.98
N PHE A 168 16.55 3.98 3.92
CA PHE A 168 15.96 5.32 3.83
C PHE A 168 14.97 5.54 4.99
N LEU A 169 14.07 4.59 5.27
CA LEU A 169 13.10 4.70 6.36
C LEU A 169 13.77 4.75 7.74
N LYS A 170 14.80 3.91 7.98
CA LYS A 170 15.54 3.87 9.25
C LYS A 170 16.28 5.15 9.56
N ASN A 171 16.81 5.82 8.53
CA ASN A 171 17.62 7.04 8.66
C ASN A 171 16.81 8.31 8.40
N ASN A 172 15.49 8.24 8.32
CA ASN A 172 14.63 9.38 8.06
C ASN A 172 14.56 10.29 9.29
N GLU A 173 14.89 11.56 9.12
CA GLU A 173 14.90 12.54 10.21
C GLU A 173 13.51 13.11 10.49
N GLU A 174 12.61 13.15 9.48
CA GLU A 174 11.25 13.67 9.61
C GLU A 174 10.28 12.62 10.16
N PHE A 175 10.54 11.33 9.90
CA PHE A 175 9.65 10.23 10.24
C PHE A 175 10.33 9.20 11.13
N GLU A 176 9.56 8.66 12.05
CA GLU A 176 9.89 7.46 12.80
C GLU A 176 9.15 6.27 12.19
N THR A 177 9.89 5.17 11.94
CA THR A 177 9.35 3.99 11.25
C THR A 177 9.44 2.76 12.11
N GLU A 178 8.30 2.09 12.29
CA GLU A 178 8.18 0.75 12.86
C GLU A 178 8.15 -0.29 11.74
N PHE A 179 8.93 -1.37 11.90
CA PHE A 179 8.95 -2.50 10.97
C PHE A 179 8.24 -3.70 11.58
N ILE A 180 7.22 -4.20 10.90
CA ILE A 180 6.31 -5.22 11.39
C ILE A 180 6.47 -6.48 10.55
N LYS A 181 6.75 -7.61 11.22
CA LYS A 181 6.90 -8.93 10.60
C LYS A 181 5.54 -9.60 10.45
N ARG A 182 4.70 -9.05 9.56
CA ARG A 182 3.41 -9.63 9.15
C ARG A 182 3.37 -9.70 7.62
N GLY A 183 2.77 -10.77 7.09
CA GLY A 183 2.69 -11.00 5.64
C GLY A 183 4.08 -11.04 4.99
N ASP A 184 4.34 -10.10 4.08
CA ASP A 184 5.65 -9.92 3.43
C ASP A 184 6.49 -8.77 4.02
N GLY A 185 6.20 -8.39 5.26
CA GLY A 185 6.88 -7.30 5.97
C GLY A 185 6.25 -5.94 5.66
N ILE A 186 5.83 -5.25 6.72
CA ILE A 186 5.14 -3.96 6.64
C ILE A 186 5.98 -2.92 7.38
N SER A 187 6.01 -1.67 6.87
CA SER A 187 6.48 -0.53 7.66
C SER A 187 5.35 0.45 7.92
N ILE A 188 5.37 1.07 9.09
CA ILE A 188 4.49 2.18 9.47
C ILE A 188 5.37 3.36 9.86
N SER A 189 5.28 4.44 9.10
CA SER A 189 6.05 5.67 9.31
C SER A 189 5.13 6.79 9.78
N ARG A 190 5.48 7.42 10.90
CA ARG A 190 4.78 8.58 11.50
C ARG A 190 5.71 9.78 11.55
N ARG A 191 5.17 10.99 11.42
CA ARG A 191 5.98 12.20 11.64
C ARG A 191 6.53 12.21 13.05
N ARG A 192 7.79 12.58 13.18
CA ARG A 192 8.39 12.81 14.51
C ARG A 192 7.74 14.03 15.16
N THR A 193 7.26 13.87 16.39
CA THR A 193 6.86 14.99 17.22
C THR A 193 8.11 15.52 17.92
N PHE A 194 8.65 16.64 17.43
CA PHE A 194 9.67 17.35 18.20
C PHE A 194 8.96 17.99 19.40
N LYS A 195 9.25 17.51 20.61
CA LYS A 195 8.87 18.24 21.82
C LYS A 195 9.69 19.53 21.81
N VAL A 196 9.00 20.66 21.61
CA VAL A 196 9.55 22.01 21.83
C VAL A 196 9.75 22.24 23.31
#